data_d93ca9d238adfc97f8aae0060086bd52
#
_entry.id   d93ca9d238adfc97f8aae0060086bd52
#
_cell.length_a   1.000
_cell.length_b   1.000
_cell.length_c   1.000
_cell.angle_alpha   90.00
_cell.angle_beta   90.00
_cell.angle_gamma   90.00
#
_symmetry.space_group_name_H-M   'P 1'
#
loop_
_entity.id
_entity.type
_entity.pdbx_description
1 polymer ?
#
loop_
_entity_poly.entity_id
_entity_poly.type
_entity_poly.pdbx_seq_one_letter_code
_entity_poly.pdbx_strand_id
1 'polypeptide(L)'
;MKKGKRVLTVIALLLFIGALIFVAYQLFQVRTITVTGCETRSQEEMIALCGIEYNTSIFAVDKQEVITKLGADPFVKPVSVDFQYPDQVLITIEERKEAAWIQKDSACIVIDREGWVLRLETQPEEGAYPLVTGLPADTVQIGQQLGTSDVFKIGVLTRLLDALKSAEIVPVSIDISLAADIVLTLSDGMTVEVGDDTALDEKFALMKASQGEIAGMGKSGGVLDVSSVKNAYYREK
;
A
#
# COMPACT_ATOMS: atom_id res chain seq x y z
N MET A 1 4.90 62.53 -39.09
CA MET A 1 3.66 62.00 -38.48
C MET A 1 3.46 60.48 -38.55
N LYS A 2 3.90 59.78 -39.61
CA LYS A 2 3.70 58.28 -39.71
C LYS A 2 4.58 57.44 -38.76
N LYS A 3 5.80 57.87 -38.38
CA LYS A 3 6.71 57.14 -37.46
C LYS A 3 6.16 57.14 -36.00
N GLY A 4 5.65 58.26 -35.49
CA GLY A 4 5.13 58.31 -34.12
C GLY A 4 3.88 57.43 -33.91
N LYS A 5 2.99 57.36 -34.93
CA LYS A 5 1.81 56.44 -34.85
C LYS A 5 2.23 54.96 -34.79
N ARG A 6 3.27 54.56 -35.57
CA ARG A 6 3.77 53.14 -35.51
C ARG A 6 4.38 52.78 -34.16
N VAL A 7 5.15 53.75 -33.57
CA VAL A 7 5.74 53.51 -32.23
C VAL A 7 4.62 53.41 -31.19
N LEU A 8 3.61 54.23 -31.23
CA LEU A 8 2.47 54.15 -30.31
C LEU A 8 1.68 52.83 -30.44
N THR A 9 1.50 52.33 -31.69
CA THR A 9 0.85 51.03 -31.95
C THR A 9 1.65 49.86 -31.38
N VAL A 10 3.00 49.88 -31.52
CA VAL A 10 3.88 48.87 -30.98
C VAL A 10 3.83 48.86 -29.44
N ILE A 11 3.86 50.04 -28.81
CA ILE A 11 3.75 50.15 -27.35
C ILE A 11 2.36 49.60 -26.86
N ALA A 12 1.27 50.00 -27.52
CA ALA A 12 -0.05 49.48 -27.20
C ALA A 12 -0.16 47.98 -27.34
N LEU A 13 0.44 47.40 -28.39
CA LEU A 13 0.50 45.92 -28.59
C LEU A 13 1.28 45.22 -27.49
N LEU A 14 2.45 45.80 -27.10
CA LEU A 14 3.26 45.23 -26.02
C LEU A 14 2.51 45.28 -24.66
N LEU A 15 1.82 46.37 -24.38
CA LEU A 15 1.00 46.50 -23.17
C LEU A 15 -0.17 45.49 -23.19
N PHE A 16 -0.81 45.29 -24.33
CA PHE A 16 -1.88 44.32 -24.49
C PHE A 16 -1.37 42.86 -24.28
N ILE A 17 -0.23 42.52 -24.89
CA ILE A 17 0.40 41.22 -24.68
C ILE A 17 0.78 41.04 -23.21
N GLY A 18 1.37 42.06 -22.58
CA GLY A 18 1.70 42.03 -21.15
C GLY A 18 0.49 41.79 -20.26
N ALA A 19 -0.65 42.46 -20.56
CA ALA A 19 -1.91 42.27 -19.86
C ALA A 19 -2.44 40.81 -20.05
N LEU A 20 -2.36 40.25 -21.25
CA LEU A 20 -2.77 38.87 -21.52
C LEU A 20 -1.91 37.88 -20.72
N ILE A 21 -0.59 38.07 -20.71
CA ILE A 21 0.34 37.24 -19.93
C ILE A 21 0.02 37.33 -18.44
N PHE A 22 -0.24 38.54 -17.95
CA PHE A 22 -0.62 38.75 -16.53
C PHE A 22 -1.92 38.04 -16.17
N VAL A 23 -2.97 38.17 -17.01
CA VAL A 23 -4.23 37.45 -16.81
C VAL A 23 -4.03 35.96 -16.86
N ALA A 24 -3.26 35.43 -17.82
CA ALA A 24 -2.92 34.02 -17.90
C ALA A 24 -2.19 33.55 -16.63
N TYR A 25 -1.18 34.31 -16.16
CA TYR A 25 -0.47 34.00 -14.92
C TYR A 25 -1.42 33.89 -13.72
N GLN A 26 -2.39 34.80 -13.59
CA GLN A 26 -3.36 34.78 -12.51
C GLN A 26 -4.36 33.60 -12.61
N LEU A 27 -4.69 33.17 -13.82
CA LEU A 27 -5.61 32.05 -14.04
C LEU A 27 -4.95 30.70 -13.71
N PHE A 28 -3.64 30.56 -13.97
CA PHE A 28 -2.92 29.30 -13.78
C PHE A 28 -2.20 29.23 -12.43
N GLN A 29 -2.79 29.81 -11.39
CA GLN A 29 -2.31 29.66 -10.01
C GLN A 29 -3.09 28.54 -9.31
N VAL A 30 -2.40 27.70 -8.54
CA VAL A 30 -3.02 26.64 -7.74
C VAL A 30 -3.96 27.24 -6.71
N ARG A 31 -5.25 27.02 -6.87
CA ARG A 31 -6.30 27.46 -5.93
C ARG A 31 -6.95 26.30 -5.19
N THR A 32 -6.97 25.14 -5.81
CA THR A 32 -7.60 23.96 -5.23
C THR A 32 -6.63 22.80 -5.28
N ILE A 33 -6.43 22.16 -4.13
CA ILE A 33 -5.69 20.91 -4.01
C ILE A 33 -6.68 19.89 -3.44
N THR A 34 -6.90 18.81 -4.17
CA THR A 34 -7.79 17.73 -3.76
C THR A 34 -6.98 16.46 -3.59
N VAL A 35 -7.05 15.84 -2.42
CA VAL A 35 -6.44 14.53 -2.16
C VAL A 35 -7.55 13.50 -2.03
N THR A 36 -7.43 12.40 -2.79
CA THR A 36 -8.36 11.28 -2.77
C THR A 36 -7.65 10.00 -2.32
N GLY A 37 -8.40 9.08 -1.73
CA GLY A 37 -7.85 7.83 -1.22
C GLY A 37 -7.45 7.87 0.26
N CYS A 38 -7.75 8.97 0.98
CA CYS A 38 -7.60 9.03 2.43
C CYS A 38 -8.72 8.21 3.10
N GLU A 39 -8.37 7.28 3.96
CA GLU A 39 -9.31 6.46 4.73
C GLU A 39 -9.28 6.82 6.23
N THR A 40 -8.09 6.92 6.80
CA THR A 40 -7.87 7.17 8.24
C THR A 40 -7.31 8.57 8.51
N ARG A 41 -6.62 9.16 7.54
CA ARG A 41 -6.01 10.49 7.65
C ARG A 41 -6.87 11.57 7.02
N SER A 42 -6.71 12.80 7.50
CA SER A 42 -7.44 13.93 6.91
C SER A 42 -6.83 14.40 5.59
N GLN A 43 -7.65 14.97 4.71
CA GLN A 43 -7.16 15.59 3.47
C GLN A 43 -6.19 16.73 3.78
N GLU A 44 -6.46 17.51 4.83
CA GLU A 44 -5.64 18.64 5.25
C GLU A 44 -4.22 18.22 5.62
N GLU A 45 -4.07 17.09 6.33
CA GLU A 45 -2.75 16.54 6.65
C GLU A 45 -1.99 16.14 5.39
N MET A 46 -2.66 15.49 4.43
CA MET A 46 -2.06 15.10 3.17
C MET A 46 -1.69 16.31 2.30
N ILE A 47 -2.52 17.34 2.27
CA ILE A 47 -2.22 18.60 1.59
C ILE A 47 -0.99 19.28 2.22
N ALA A 48 -0.90 19.30 3.55
CA ALA A 48 0.28 19.84 4.23
C ALA A 48 1.55 19.04 3.91
N LEU A 49 1.44 17.70 3.84
CA LEU A 49 2.57 16.81 3.54
C LEU A 49 3.07 16.97 2.11
N CYS A 50 2.18 17.19 1.13
CA CYS A 50 2.57 17.34 -0.27
C CYS A 50 3.43 18.59 -0.53
N GLY A 51 3.34 19.61 0.34
CA GLY A 51 4.17 20.81 0.28
C GLY A 51 3.92 21.70 -0.94
N ILE A 52 2.71 21.63 -1.52
CA ILE A 52 2.29 22.56 -2.59
C ILE A 52 1.74 23.82 -1.94
N GLU A 53 2.30 24.97 -2.32
CA GLU A 53 1.82 26.27 -1.85
C GLU A 53 0.68 26.78 -2.73
N TYR A 54 -0.39 27.27 -2.08
CA TYR A 54 -1.47 27.98 -2.79
C TYR A 54 -0.96 29.27 -3.46
N ASN A 55 -1.59 29.64 -4.56
CA ASN A 55 -1.22 30.80 -5.39
C ASN A 55 0.15 30.70 -6.06
N THR A 56 0.77 29.53 -6.06
CA THR A 56 1.92 29.26 -6.94
C THR A 56 1.44 28.88 -8.34
N SER A 57 2.31 29.04 -9.35
CA SER A 57 1.97 28.61 -10.72
C SER A 57 1.80 27.10 -10.78
N ILE A 58 0.70 26.62 -11.38
CA ILE A 58 0.47 25.18 -11.57
C ILE A 58 1.58 24.52 -12.38
N PHE A 59 2.25 25.27 -13.27
CA PHE A 59 3.39 24.78 -14.07
C PHE A 59 4.69 24.69 -13.27
N ALA A 60 4.75 25.31 -12.09
CA ALA A 60 5.91 25.24 -11.21
C ALA A 60 5.81 24.06 -10.21
N VAL A 61 4.68 23.38 -10.16
CA VAL A 61 4.50 22.22 -9.30
C VAL A 61 5.23 21.02 -9.90
N ASP A 62 6.24 20.54 -9.19
CA ASP A 62 6.97 19.32 -9.57
C ASP A 62 6.24 18.08 -9.00
N LYS A 63 5.65 17.30 -9.90
CA LYS A 63 4.94 16.06 -9.55
C LYS A 63 5.83 15.07 -8.81
N GLN A 64 7.10 14.97 -9.21
CA GLN A 64 8.03 14.02 -8.59
C GLN A 64 8.40 14.44 -7.17
N GLU A 65 8.55 15.73 -6.93
CA GLU A 65 8.78 16.27 -5.58
C GLU A 65 7.59 15.97 -4.67
N VAL A 66 6.35 16.17 -5.15
CA VAL A 66 5.12 15.86 -4.41
C VAL A 66 5.05 14.37 -4.08
N ILE A 67 5.31 13.49 -5.05
CA ILE A 67 5.34 12.03 -4.85
C ILE A 67 6.39 11.66 -3.80
N THR A 68 7.58 12.27 -3.86
CA THR A 68 8.66 12.00 -2.90
C THR A 68 8.28 12.45 -1.49
N LYS A 69 7.68 13.62 -1.35
CA LYS A 69 7.24 14.14 -0.04
C LYS A 69 6.14 13.29 0.57
N LEU A 70 5.13 12.90 -0.21
CA LEU A 70 4.06 12.02 0.24
C LEU A 70 4.58 10.63 0.62
N GLY A 71 5.49 10.07 -0.19
CA GLY A 71 6.11 8.77 0.07
C GLY A 71 7.12 8.76 1.22
N ALA A 72 7.45 9.92 1.81
CA ALA A 72 8.24 9.98 3.03
C ALA A 72 7.48 9.45 4.26
N ASP A 73 6.14 9.46 4.21
CA ASP A 73 5.31 8.77 5.20
C ASP A 73 5.17 7.30 4.79
N PRO A 74 5.62 6.34 5.65
CA PRO A 74 5.57 4.91 5.35
C PRO A 74 4.16 4.38 5.05
N PHE A 75 3.14 5.01 5.63
CA PHE A 75 1.74 4.62 5.47
C PHE A 75 1.07 5.21 4.23
N VAL A 76 1.79 6.03 3.46
CA VAL A 76 1.25 6.67 2.25
C VAL A 76 1.90 6.07 1.01
N LYS A 77 1.08 5.55 0.11
CA LYS A 77 1.47 5.12 -1.24
C LYS A 77 0.94 6.15 -2.25
N PRO A 78 1.80 7.03 -2.78
CA PRO A 78 1.38 7.95 -3.83
C PRO A 78 1.04 7.18 -5.10
N VAL A 79 -0.14 7.42 -5.68
CA VAL A 79 -0.61 6.76 -6.91
C VAL A 79 -0.44 7.67 -8.10
N SER A 80 -0.98 8.91 -8.03
CA SER A 80 -0.83 9.90 -9.10
C SER A 80 -0.92 11.33 -8.59
N VAL A 81 -0.31 12.25 -9.37
CA VAL A 81 -0.46 13.69 -9.23
C VAL A 81 -0.86 14.24 -10.59
N ASP A 82 -2.08 14.77 -10.70
CA ASP A 82 -2.66 15.23 -11.94
C ASP A 82 -3.07 16.70 -11.86
N PHE A 83 -3.00 17.40 -13.00
CA PHE A 83 -3.40 18.79 -13.10
C PHE A 83 -4.75 18.90 -13.80
N GLN A 84 -5.71 19.50 -13.13
CA GLN A 84 -6.98 19.93 -13.74
C GLN A 84 -6.91 21.43 -13.98
N TYR A 85 -6.51 21.79 -15.19
CA TYR A 85 -6.36 23.19 -15.57
C TYR A 85 -7.69 23.96 -15.48
N PRO A 86 -7.66 25.25 -15.08
CA PRO A 86 -6.44 26.06 -14.97
C PRO A 86 -5.75 26.06 -13.59
N ASP A 87 -6.42 25.65 -12.48
CA ASP A 87 -6.03 26.01 -11.13
C ASP A 87 -6.13 24.88 -10.08
N GLN A 88 -6.35 23.63 -10.52
CA GLN A 88 -6.54 22.50 -9.60
C GLN A 88 -5.45 21.45 -9.72
N VAL A 89 -5.00 20.94 -8.57
CA VAL A 89 -4.13 19.78 -8.46
C VAL A 89 -4.91 18.64 -7.80
N LEU A 90 -4.98 17.51 -8.48
CA LEU A 90 -5.58 16.28 -7.99
C LEU A 90 -4.48 15.28 -7.61
N ILE A 91 -4.48 14.86 -6.37
CA ILE A 91 -3.54 13.88 -5.82
C ILE A 91 -4.32 12.63 -5.45
N THR A 92 -3.90 11.48 -5.96
CA THR A 92 -4.47 10.20 -5.56
C THR A 92 -3.42 9.43 -4.76
N ILE A 93 -3.83 8.98 -3.58
CA ILE A 93 -3.01 8.14 -2.70
C ILE A 93 -3.75 6.84 -2.38
N GLU A 94 -3.02 5.85 -1.90
CA GLU A 94 -3.54 4.66 -1.24
C GLU A 94 -2.90 4.62 0.16
N GLU A 95 -3.71 4.44 1.21
CA GLU A 95 -3.17 4.24 2.55
C GLU A 95 -2.70 2.79 2.71
N ARG A 96 -1.42 2.61 3.08
CA ARG A 96 -0.86 1.30 3.42
C ARG A 96 -1.41 0.84 4.76
N LYS A 97 -1.81 -0.42 4.82
CA LYS A 97 -2.31 -1.07 6.04
C LYS A 97 -1.34 -2.14 6.49
N GLU A 98 -1.16 -2.23 7.77
CA GLU A 98 -0.39 -3.31 8.39
C GLU A 98 -1.03 -4.65 8.06
N ALA A 99 -0.22 -5.61 7.65
CA ALA A 99 -0.71 -6.90 7.15
C ALA A 99 0.00 -8.10 7.77
N ALA A 100 1.25 -7.94 8.16
CA ALA A 100 2.05 -9.00 8.78
C ALA A 100 3.23 -8.40 9.54
N TRP A 101 3.91 -9.22 10.33
CA TRP A 101 5.18 -8.87 10.94
C TRP A 101 6.21 -9.98 10.79
N ILE A 102 7.47 -9.59 10.81
CA ILE A 102 8.63 -10.49 10.68
C ILE A 102 9.53 -10.25 11.87
N GLN A 103 10.00 -11.33 12.51
CA GLN A 103 11.00 -11.23 13.57
C GLN A 103 12.39 -11.17 12.95
N LYS A 104 13.16 -10.15 13.31
CA LYS A 104 14.59 -10.06 13.01
C LYS A 104 15.34 -9.63 14.26
N ASP A 105 16.21 -10.50 14.76
CA ASP A 105 16.92 -10.30 16.03
C ASP A 105 15.94 -9.97 17.18
N SER A 106 16.07 -8.81 17.80
CA SER A 106 15.18 -8.33 18.85
C SER A 106 14.10 -7.36 18.37
N ALA A 107 13.98 -7.14 17.06
CA ALA A 107 13.02 -6.22 16.46
C ALA A 107 11.92 -6.97 15.69
N CYS A 108 10.70 -6.46 15.80
CA CYS A 108 9.56 -6.86 15.00
C CYS A 108 9.38 -5.84 13.87
N ILE A 109 9.44 -6.31 12.65
CA ILE A 109 9.30 -5.52 11.44
C ILE A 109 7.85 -5.64 10.99
N VAL A 110 7.06 -4.57 11.11
CA VAL A 110 5.68 -4.55 10.62
C VAL A 110 5.68 -4.13 9.15
N ILE A 111 5.03 -4.93 8.32
CA ILE A 111 4.96 -4.74 6.87
C ILE A 111 3.52 -4.68 6.38
N ASP A 112 3.33 -4.03 5.24
CA ASP A 112 2.09 -4.13 4.48
C ASP A 112 2.06 -5.40 3.61
N ARG A 113 0.97 -5.61 2.87
CA ARG A 113 0.79 -6.76 1.98
C ARG A 113 1.82 -6.85 0.84
N GLU A 114 2.43 -5.71 0.44
CA GLU A 114 3.43 -5.64 -0.62
C GLU A 114 4.87 -5.74 -0.08
N GLY A 115 5.01 -5.98 1.25
CA GLY A 115 6.30 -6.08 1.92
C GLY A 115 6.98 -4.73 2.18
N TRP A 116 6.23 -3.61 2.22
CA TRP A 116 6.78 -2.33 2.64
C TRP A 116 6.87 -2.26 4.16
N VAL A 117 8.02 -1.82 4.65
CA VAL A 117 8.27 -1.66 6.08
C VAL A 117 7.58 -0.40 6.58
N LEU A 118 6.55 -0.57 7.41
CA LEU A 118 5.76 0.52 7.94
C LEU A 118 6.34 1.05 9.25
N ARG A 119 6.73 0.15 10.15
CA ARG A 119 7.31 0.50 11.46
C ARG A 119 8.14 -0.65 12.05
N LEU A 120 8.93 -0.31 13.04
CA LEU A 120 9.71 -1.28 13.82
C LEU A 120 9.24 -1.22 15.27
N GLU A 121 9.08 -2.38 15.90
CA GLU A 121 8.64 -2.53 17.28
C GLU A 121 9.52 -3.52 18.02
N THR A 122 9.47 -3.47 19.35
CA THR A 122 10.11 -4.47 20.20
C THR A 122 9.21 -5.68 20.43
N GLN A 123 7.90 -5.47 20.43
CA GLN A 123 6.90 -6.52 20.58
C GLN A 123 5.70 -6.17 19.68
N PRO A 124 5.23 -7.11 18.86
CA PRO A 124 4.04 -6.89 18.08
C PRO A 124 2.79 -6.89 18.97
N GLU A 125 1.75 -6.22 18.53
CA GLU A 125 0.42 -6.34 19.13
C GLU A 125 -0.10 -7.76 18.90
N GLU A 126 -0.35 -8.50 19.99
CA GLU A 126 -0.77 -9.89 19.89
C GLU A 126 -2.10 -10.02 19.14
N GLY A 127 -2.12 -10.84 18.10
CA GLY A 127 -3.31 -11.15 17.32
C GLY A 127 -3.74 -10.09 16.29
N ALA A 128 -3.02 -8.96 16.18
CA ALA A 128 -3.35 -7.93 15.19
C ALA A 128 -3.03 -8.40 13.77
N TYR A 129 -1.87 -9.00 13.56
CA TYR A 129 -1.44 -9.57 12.27
C TYR A 129 -0.55 -10.78 12.47
N PRO A 130 -0.44 -11.68 11.44
CA PRO A 130 0.34 -12.90 11.53
C PRO A 130 1.86 -12.62 11.59
N LEU A 131 2.55 -13.49 12.33
CA LEU A 131 4.00 -13.64 12.21
C LEU A 131 4.33 -14.36 10.90
N VAL A 132 5.17 -13.76 10.06
CA VAL A 132 5.70 -14.41 8.85
C VAL A 132 7.10 -14.94 9.15
N THR A 133 7.29 -16.25 8.90
CA THR A 133 8.57 -16.93 8.97
C THR A 133 9.02 -17.41 7.59
N GLY A 134 10.32 -17.60 7.42
CA GLY A 134 10.88 -18.09 6.15
C GLY A 134 11.05 -17.00 5.07
N LEU A 135 10.78 -15.74 5.37
CA LEU A 135 11.08 -14.60 4.51
C LEU A 135 12.38 -13.93 5.00
N PRO A 136 13.48 -13.97 4.24
CA PRO A 136 14.71 -13.28 4.61
C PRO A 136 14.49 -11.77 4.66
N ALA A 137 14.94 -11.12 5.74
CA ALA A 137 14.93 -9.68 5.90
C ALA A 137 16.38 -9.16 5.90
N ASP A 138 16.99 -9.03 4.71
CA ASP A 138 18.41 -8.69 4.57
C ASP A 138 18.65 -7.23 4.91
N THR A 139 17.89 -6.32 4.31
CA THR A 139 17.90 -4.89 4.64
C THR A 139 16.52 -4.41 5.06
N VAL A 140 16.47 -3.61 6.11
CA VAL A 140 15.24 -3.09 6.70
C VAL A 140 15.34 -1.58 6.83
N GLN A 141 14.49 -0.86 6.15
CA GLN A 141 14.38 0.59 6.24
C GLN A 141 12.91 0.99 6.20
N ILE A 142 12.47 1.76 7.20
CA ILE A 142 11.09 2.27 7.26
C ILE A 142 10.79 3.11 6.01
N GLY A 143 9.61 2.90 5.42
CA GLY A 143 9.18 3.58 4.19
C GLY A 143 9.76 3.00 2.90
N GLN A 144 10.42 1.84 2.97
CA GLN A 144 10.93 1.12 1.80
C GLN A 144 10.43 -0.32 1.79
N GLN A 145 10.44 -0.93 0.62
CA GLN A 145 10.17 -2.35 0.51
C GLN A 145 11.28 -3.14 1.21
N LEU A 146 10.90 -4.20 1.91
CA LEU A 146 11.82 -5.11 2.59
C LEU A 146 12.87 -5.62 1.60
N GLY A 147 14.15 -5.34 1.90
CA GLY A 147 15.23 -5.91 1.12
C GLY A 147 15.38 -7.38 1.45
N THR A 148 15.17 -8.23 0.47
CA THR A 148 15.26 -9.68 0.61
C THR A 148 16.02 -10.30 -0.56
N SER A 149 16.80 -11.32 -0.27
CA SER A 149 17.46 -12.17 -1.28
C SER A 149 16.47 -13.05 -2.08
N ASP A 150 15.24 -13.19 -1.56
CA ASP A 150 14.18 -13.99 -2.18
C ASP A 150 12.94 -13.14 -2.51
N VAL A 151 13.06 -12.32 -3.55
CA VAL A 151 11.98 -11.42 -4.02
C VAL A 151 10.73 -12.21 -4.44
N PHE A 152 10.87 -13.47 -4.87
CA PHE A 152 9.74 -14.32 -5.24
C PHE A 152 8.78 -14.53 -4.07
N LYS A 153 9.32 -14.70 -2.84
CA LYS A 153 8.50 -14.87 -1.64
C LYS A 153 7.67 -13.66 -1.27
N ILE A 154 8.08 -12.45 -1.63
CA ILE A 154 7.23 -11.25 -1.47
C ILE A 154 5.95 -11.41 -2.28
N GLY A 155 6.07 -11.84 -3.54
CA GLY A 155 4.90 -12.08 -4.40
C GLY A 155 3.98 -13.19 -3.87
N VAL A 156 4.54 -14.27 -3.34
CA VAL A 156 3.79 -15.34 -2.66
C VAL A 156 3.04 -14.78 -1.46
N LEU A 157 3.74 -14.04 -0.58
CA LEU A 157 3.14 -13.42 0.60
C LEU A 157 2.00 -12.47 0.24
N THR A 158 2.19 -11.62 -0.79
CA THR A 158 1.15 -10.69 -1.27
C THR A 158 -0.12 -11.44 -1.65
N ARG A 159 -0.02 -12.47 -2.51
CA ARG A 159 -1.18 -13.27 -2.94
C ARG A 159 -1.85 -13.99 -1.76
N LEU A 160 -1.05 -14.52 -0.86
CA LEU A 160 -1.54 -15.21 0.33
C LEU A 160 -2.31 -14.26 1.27
N LEU A 161 -1.75 -13.08 1.57
CA LEU A 161 -2.40 -12.09 2.43
C LEU A 161 -3.69 -11.54 1.81
N ASP A 162 -3.71 -11.33 0.49
CA ASP A 162 -4.93 -10.91 -0.22
C ASP A 162 -6.02 -12.00 -0.16
N ALA A 163 -5.67 -13.26 -0.36
CA ALA A 163 -6.61 -14.38 -0.26
C ALA A 163 -7.10 -14.61 1.18
N LEU A 164 -6.23 -14.52 2.18
CA LEU A 164 -6.59 -14.60 3.60
C LEU A 164 -7.57 -13.49 3.98
N LYS A 165 -7.31 -12.26 3.53
CA LYS A 165 -8.20 -11.12 3.74
C LYS A 165 -9.57 -11.35 3.10
N SER A 166 -9.60 -11.81 1.84
CA SER A 166 -10.83 -12.10 1.10
C SER A 166 -11.64 -13.21 1.78
N ALA A 167 -10.95 -14.20 2.33
CA ALA A 167 -11.54 -15.28 3.08
C ALA A 167 -11.84 -14.93 4.54
N GLU A 168 -11.52 -13.71 5.02
CA GLU A 168 -11.70 -13.30 6.44
C GLU A 168 -11.01 -14.29 7.41
N ILE A 169 -9.79 -14.74 7.08
CA ILE A 169 -8.99 -15.63 7.90
C ILE A 169 -7.80 -14.83 8.45
N VAL A 170 -7.63 -14.87 9.78
CA VAL A 170 -6.49 -14.25 10.46
C VAL A 170 -5.69 -15.35 11.15
N PRO A 171 -4.61 -15.86 10.56
CA PRO A 171 -3.74 -16.84 11.20
C PRO A 171 -2.86 -16.14 12.26
N VAL A 172 -2.37 -16.91 13.21
CA VAL A 172 -1.36 -16.46 14.19
C VAL A 172 0.02 -16.38 13.52
N SER A 173 0.33 -17.35 12.67
CA SER A 173 1.58 -17.37 11.91
C SER A 173 1.42 -17.94 10.51
N ILE A 174 2.33 -17.53 9.65
CA ILE A 174 2.48 -17.95 8.26
C ILE A 174 3.92 -18.40 8.07
N ASP A 175 4.16 -19.63 7.68
CA ASP A 175 5.47 -20.13 7.30
C ASP A 175 5.55 -20.26 5.78
N ILE A 176 6.46 -19.48 5.17
CA ILE A 176 6.80 -19.51 3.74
C ILE A 176 8.27 -19.90 3.53
N SER A 177 8.84 -20.67 4.46
CA SER A 177 10.23 -21.17 4.32
C SER A 177 10.41 -21.89 2.98
N LEU A 178 9.39 -22.66 2.58
CA LEU A 178 9.25 -23.23 1.25
C LEU A 178 8.02 -22.65 0.57
N ALA A 179 8.20 -21.94 -0.54
CA ALA A 179 7.08 -21.32 -1.28
C ALA A 179 6.08 -22.33 -1.87
N ALA A 180 6.50 -23.61 -2.00
CA ALA A 180 5.65 -24.70 -2.45
C ALA A 180 5.00 -25.48 -1.29
N ASP A 181 5.26 -25.10 -0.05
CA ASP A 181 4.75 -25.78 1.16
C ASP A 181 4.46 -24.74 2.25
N ILE A 182 3.43 -23.94 1.99
CA ILE A 182 2.97 -22.86 2.88
C ILE A 182 2.19 -23.49 4.02
N VAL A 183 2.52 -23.07 5.26
CA VAL A 183 1.85 -23.55 6.46
C VAL A 183 1.31 -22.38 7.27
N LEU A 184 0.05 -22.48 7.70
CA LEU A 184 -0.58 -21.52 8.59
C LEU A 184 -0.77 -22.15 9.98
N THR A 185 -0.65 -21.31 11.02
CA THR A 185 -1.10 -21.68 12.38
C THR A 185 -2.26 -20.79 12.76
N LEU A 186 -3.37 -21.38 13.19
CA LEU A 186 -4.58 -20.67 13.59
C LEU A 186 -4.65 -20.50 15.12
N SER A 187 -5.53 -19.61 15.56
CA SER A 187 -5.68 -19.27 16.99
C SER A 187 -6.17 -20.43 17.87
N ASP A 188 -6.85 -21.42 17.28
CA ASP A 188 -7.30 -22.65 17.96
C ASP A 188 -6.18 -23.73 18.05
N GLY A 189 -4.96 -23.40 17.61
CA GLY A 189 -3.82 -24.31 17.57
C GLY A 189 -3.81 -25.26 16.37
N MET A 190 -4.75 -25.10 15.43
CA MET A 190 -4.75 -25.88 14.18
C MET A 190 -3.60 -25.43 13.27
N THR A 191 -2.89 -26.40 12.74
CA THR A 191 -1.90 -26.21 11.67
C THR A 191 -2.56 -26.51 10.34
N VAL A 192 -2.49 -25.61 9.37
CA VAL A 192 -3.07 -25.78 8.02
C VAL A 192 -1.96 -25.85 6.99
N GLU A 193 -1.84 -27.00 6.33
CA GLU A 193 -0.92 -27.23 5.23
C GLU A 193 -1.60 -26.77 3.93
N VAL A 194 -1.20 -25.61 3.40
CA VAL A 194 -1.80 -24.97 2.20
C VAL A 194 -1.13 -25.47 0.91
N GLY A 195 0.15 -25.92 1.03
CA GLY A 195 0.97 -26.24 -0.13
C GLY A 195 1.45 -24.99 -0.86
N ASP A 196 1.29 -24.91 -2.17
CA ASP A 196 1.67 -23.75 -2.96
C ASP A 196 0.61 -22.62 -2.93
N ASP A 197 0.94 -21.49 -3.53
CA ASP A 197 0.08 -20.30 -3.60
C ASP A 197 -0.91 -20.29 -4.80
N THR A 198 -1.20 -21.45 -5.38
CA THR A 198 -2.21 -21.60 -6.43
C THR A 198 -3.57 -21.91 -5.84
N ALA A 199 -4.65 -21.44 -6.49
CA ALA A 199 -6.03 -21.72 -6.11
C ALA A 199 -6.36 -21.46 -4.61
N LEU A 200 -5.80 -20.38 -4.05
CA LEU A 200 -5.91 -20.07 -2.62
C LEU A 200 -7.36 -19.89 -2.18
N ASP A 201 -8.20 -19.29 -3.01
CA ASP A 201 -9.62 -19.06 -2.69
C ASP A 201 -10.36 -20.39 -2.49
N GLU A 202 -10.14 -21.38 -3.35
CA GLU A 202 -10.73 -22.70 -3.27
C GLU A 202 -10.19 -23.47 -2.05
N LYS A 203 -8.87 -23.38 -1.79
CA LYS A 203 -8.24 -24.00 -0.62
C LYS A 203 -8.77 -23.44 0.68
N PHE A 204 -8.97 -22.11 0.77
CA PHE A 204 -9.50 -21.48 1.97
C PHE A 204 -11.01 -21.72 2.16
N ALA A 205 -11.76 -21.83 1.07
CA ALA A 205 -13.16 -22.27 1.15
C ALA A 205 -13.26 -23.71 1.69
N LEU A 206 -12.42 -24.61 1.19
CA LEU A 206 -12.32 -25.99 1.65
C LEU A 206 -11.89 -26.07 3.13
N MET A 207 -10.91 -25.24 3.53
CA MET A 207 -10.44 -25.13 4.91
C MET A 207 -11.61 -24.76 5.85
N LYS A 208 -12.35 -23.70 5.53
CA LYS A 208 -13.50 -23.24 6.36
C LYS A 208 -14.59 -24.31 6.50
N ALA A 209 -14.92 -24.99 5.38
CA ALA A 209 -15.91 -26.07 5.41
C ALA A 209 -15.44 -27.22 6.32
N SER A 210 -14.18 -27.64 6.18
CA SER A 210 -13.59 -28.72 6.98
C SER A 210 -13.47 -28.35 8.47
N GLN A 211 -13.12 -27.10 8.80
CA GLN A 211 -13.10 -26.63 10.19
C GLN A 211 -14.48 -26.72 10.84
N GLY A 212 -15.55 -26.39 10.11
CA GLY A 212 -16.93 -26.52 10.60
C GLY A 212 -17.27 -27.98 10.91
N GLU A 213 -16.87 -28.93 10.08
CA GLU A 213 -17.08 -30.36 10.31
C GLU A 213 -16.26 -30.87 11.51
N ILE A 214 -14.97 -30.50 11.61
CA ILE A 214 -14.08 -30.87 12.72
C ILE A 214 -14.64 -30.35 14.05
N ALA A 215 -15.08 -29.10 14.10
CA ALA A 215 -15.73 -28.51 15.28
C ALA A 215 -17.05 -29.24 15.65
N GLY A 216 -17.85 -29.62 14.64
CA GLY A 216 -19.07 -30.43 14.84
C GLY A 216 -18.78 -31.80 15.43
N MET A 217 -17.57 -32.36 15.25
CA MET A 217 -17.13 -33.60 15.90
C MET A 217 -16.55 -33.38 17.32
N GLY A 218 -16.56 -32.13 17.82
CA GLY A 218 -16.01 -31.76 19.12
C GLY A 218 -14.48 -31.76 19.17
N LYS A 219 -13.82 -31.65 18.02
CA LYS A 219 -12.36 -31.63 17.87
C LYS A 219 -11.87 -30.21 17.65
N SER A 220 -10.64 -29.91 18.11
CA SER A 220 -9.95 -28.65 17.90
C SER A 220 -8.44 -28.88 17.74
N GLY A 221 -7.76 -27.98 17.07
CA GLY A 221 -6.33 -28.14 16.79
C GLY A 221 -6.07 -29.26 15.76
N GLY A 222 -4.87 -29.83 15.78
CA GLY A 222 -4.45 -30.87 14.82
C GLY A 222 -3.83 -30.28 13.56
N VAL A 223 -3.75 -31.09 12.51
CA VAL A 223 -3.23 -30.70 11.19
C VAL A 223 -4.30 -30.91 10.14
N LEU A 224 -4.61 -29.86 9.40
CA LEU A 224 -5.53 -29.86 8.27
C LEU A 224 -4.76 -29.61 6.98
N ASP A 225 -4.66 -30.60 6.13
CA ASP A 225 -4.05 -30.48 4.81
C ASP A 225 -5.12 -30.11 3.77
N VAL A 226 -4.95 -28.94 3.17
CA VAL A 226 -5.77 -28.40 2.07
C VAL A 226 -4.93 -28.07 0.85
N SER A 227 -3.74 -28.69 0.72
CA SER A 227 -2.86 -28.51 -0.43
C SER A 227 -3.51 -28.90 -1.77
N SER A 228 -4.53 -29.76 -1.71
CA SER A 228 -5.37 -30.13 -2.83
C SER A 228 -6.75 -29.47 -2.73
N VAL A 229 -7.22 -28.83 -3.81
CA VAL A 229 -8.57 -28.24 -3.88
C VAL A 229 -9.71 -29.27 -3.87
N LYS A 230 -9.39 -30.56 -4.00
CA LYS A 230 -10.41 -31.63 -4.10
C LYS A 230 -10.79 -32.25 -2.77
N ASN A 231 -9.81 -32.42 -1.89
CA ASN A 231 -9.99 -33.13 -0.62
C ASN A 231 -9.17 -32.44 0.47
N ALA A 232 -9.75 -32.33 1.65
CA ALA A 232 -9.05 -31.97 2.87
C ALA A 232 -8.76 -33.24 3.68
N TYR A 233 -7.60 -33.27 4.33
CA TYR A 233 -7.23 -34.39 5.22
C TYR A 233 -6.92 -33.85 6.61
N TYR A 234 -7.67 -34.31 7.60
CA TYR A 234 -7.46 -33.93 8.99
C TYR A 234 -6.72 -35.03 9.75
N ARG A 235 -5.71 -34.62 10.53
CA ARG A 235 -4.92 -35.50 11.44
C ARG A 235 -4.92 -34.89 12.84
N GLU A 236 -5.30 -35.66 13.83
CA GLU A 236 -5.10 -35.26 15.24
C GLU A 236 -3.59 -35.24 15.56
N LYS A 237 -3.18 -34.32 16.45
CA LYS A 237 -1.82 -34.31 17.01
C LYS A 237 -1.69 -35.28 18.16
#